data_99b29ea8137ebb957c250b5585b59824
#
_entry.id   99b29ea8137ebb957c250b5585b59824
#
_cell.length_a   1.000
_cell.length_b   1.000
_cell.length_c   1.000
_cell.angle_alpha   90.00
_cell.angle_beta   90.00
_cell.angle_gamma   90.00
#
_symmetry.space_group_name_H-M   'P 1'
#
loop_
_entity.id
_entity.type
_entity.pdbx_description
1 polymer ?
#
loop_
_entity_poly.entity_id
_entity_poly.type
_entity_poly.pdbx_seq_one_letter_code
_entity_poly.pdbx_strand_id
1 'polypeptide(L)'
;MSDKNKLNNQSGDYREEMEELARIFKEELDKTIEESENTETETEYEVEGYEVTMGDIKPAKELTEDELCECCGERARGTEKNPNSPFCSECEAILEKYPYDWKGVTTAIVTLFVTLAAIICFIVNVPVFSYTVEGEKAFNEGNLFTANQKFNKALEAISEEDNGAFLNVYEKRILLNYNMLDMDSVLSDADDYFSDFAKKMPMYKDVAEIEEEIMKMQATVLVIQDVLSQYADVSDNNYNEIINSLDALSGKKVYVKGTSYHLEGEEGFTPTGKEDVYICDDAWIEMYKYSAAQYLGKDGKIITEFLSSAAEKSEYVEILVNPLLAATYVGIGEYDKAEALLPKIQEVNKENIDYYMVQSMLYRYRDKDYQKGVDTCIAGLNMLASIPDSSDMIAQIGYILSMQKTLNYIMLEDYKSAYTSAEECYSYQAETYAISVQVRDMYAMLALKTGDTETYKTLEEEIEEYGDLESGFSQDVKDYKDGKVTLQELAQSGGYDLL
;
A
#
# COMPACT_ATOMS: atom_id res chain seq x y z
N MET A 1 28.81 1.67 16.04
CA MET A 1 29.63 2.29 14.96
C MET A 1 29.23 1.74 13.57
N SER A 2 28.02 1.17 13.44
CA SER A 2 27.51 0.55 12.17
C SER A 2 26.52 1.44 11.39
N ASP A 3 25.80 2.35 12.03
CA ASP A 3 24.66 3.05 11.40
C ASP A 3 25.02 4.29 10.57
N LYS A 4 26.24 4.80 10.68
CA LYS A 4 26.66 5.95 9.84
C LYS A 4 27.05 5.60 8.41
N ASN A 5 27.29 4.32 8.09
CA ASN A 5 27.66 3.90 6.72
C ASN A 5 26.45 3.55 5.85
N LYS A 6 25.26 3.31 6.42
CA LYS A 6 24.03 3.07 5.62
C LYS A 6 23.43 4.37 5.08
N LEU A 7 23.47 5.46 5.86
CA LEU A 7 22.97 6.77 5.41
C LEU A 7 23.81 7.40 4.28
N ASN A 8 25.08 7.08 4.17
CA ASN A 8 25.94 7.64 3.10
C ASN A 8 25.76 6.96 1.75
N ASN A 9 25.23 5.75 1.69
CA ASN A 9 24.98 5.07 0.38
C ASN A 9 23.64 5.51 -0.23
N GLN A 10 22.62 5.82 0.57
CA GLN A 10 21.34 6.34 0.04
C GLN A 10 21.47 7.77 -0.51
N SER A 11 22.32 8.62 0.08
CA SER A 11 22.54 9.97 -0.43
C SER A 11 23.30 10.05 -1.75
N GLY A 12 24.01 8.99 -2.13
CA GLY A 12 24.72 8.87 -3.42
C GLY A 12 23.78 8.60 -4.58
N ASP A 13 22.81 7.74 -4.38
CA ASP A 13 21.80 7.34 -5.39
C ASP A 13 20.87 8.52 -5.75
N TYR A 14 20.40 9.25 -4.75
CA TYR A 14 19.58 10.46 -4.94
C TYR A 14 20.30 11.57 -5.70
N ARG A 15 21.62 11.67 -5.55
CA ARG A 15 22.39 12.71 -6.22
C ARG A 15 22.54 12.42 -7.72
N GLU A 16 22.75 11.16 -8.11
CA GLU A 16 22.82 10.76 -9.52
C GLU A 16 21.46 10.91 -10.21
N GLU A 17 20.35 10.55 -9.58
CA GLU A 17 19.00 10.76 -10.11
C GLU A 17 18.66 12.24 -10.28
N MET A 18 19.05 13.09 -9.31
CA MET A 18 18.84 14.53 -9.42
C MET A 18 19.71 15.19 -10.51
N GLU A 19 20.92 14.70 -10.73
CA GLU A 19 21.79 15.18 -11.81
C GLU A 19 21.23 14.76 -13.19
N GLU A 20 20.62 13.58 -13.30
CA GLU A 20 19.94 13.08 -14.50
C GLU A 20 18.68 13.90 -14.81
N LEU A 21 17.83 14.18 -13.82
CA LEU A 21 16.65 15.03 -13.96
C LEU A 21 17.01 16.46 -14.35
N ALA A 22 18.06 17.02 -13.75
CA ALA A 22 18.53 18.35 -14.10
C ALA A 22 19.05 18.41 -15.54
N ARG A 23 19.64 17.31 -16.05
CA ARG A 23 20.08 17.21 -17.43
C ARG A 23 18.91 17.15 -18.40
N ILE A 24 17.88 16.31 -18.10
CA ILE A 24 16.66 16.21 -18.92
C ILE A 24 15.93 17.55 -18.97
N PHE A 25 15.83 18.24 -17.85
CA PHE A 25 15.18 19.55 -17.78
C PHE A 25 15.94 20.61 -18.58
N LYS A 26 17.26 20.55 -18.58
CA LYS A 26 18.10 21.45 -19.38
C LYS A 26 17.94 21.20 -20.87
N GLU A 27 17.91 19.95 -21.31
CA GLU A 27 17.69 19.57 -22.71
C GLU A 27 16.29 19.98 -23.21
N GLU A 28 15.25 19.91 -22.37
CA GLU A 28 13.91 20.38 -22.72
C GLU A 28 13.82 21.91 -22.73
N LEU A 29 14.49 22.59 -21.80
CA LEU A 29 14.54 24.04 -21.77
C LEU A 29 15.27 24.60 -23.02
N ASP A 30 16.40 24.01 -23.40
CA ASP A 30 17.14 24.39 -24.59
C ASP A 30 16.30 24.14 -25.87
N LYS A 31 15.52 23.03 -25.94
CA LYS A 31 14.54 22.81 -27.02
C LYS A 31 13.43 23.87 -27.07
N THR A 32 12.92 24.25 -25.93
CA THR A 32 11.83 25.26 -25.85
C THR A 32 12.35 26.63 -26.27
N ILE A 33 13.60 26.95 -25.97
CA ILE A 33 14.27 28.20 -26.42
C ILE A 33 14.48 28.15 -27.93
N GLU A 34 14.98 27.04 -28.50
CA GLU A 34 15.14 26.88 -29.96
C GLU A 34 13.80 26.94 -30.71
N GLU A 35 12.72 26.40 -30.14
CA GLU A 35 11.36 26.49 -30.70
C GLU A 35 10.78 27.90 -30.62
N SER A 36 11.13 28.69 -29.57
CA SER A 36 10.69 30.05 -29.42
C SER A 36 11.41 31.03 -30.36
N GLU A 37 12.67 30.74 -30.72
CA GLU A 37 13.44 31.54 -31.71
C GLU A 37 12.99 31.29 -33.16
N ASN A 38 12.29 30.15 -33.42
CA ASN A 38 11.77 29.81 -34.76
C ASN A 38 10.31 30.25 -35.01
N THR A 39 9.67 30.90 -34.07
CA THR A 39 8.28 31.40 -34.23
C THR A 39 8.23 32.93 -34.31
N GLU A 40 9.01 33.53 -35.21
CA GLU A 40 8.67 34.84 -35.71
C GLU A 40 7.56 34.72 -36.77
N THR A 41 6.33 34.67 -36.31
CA THR A 41 5.17 34.92 -37.17
C THR A 41 4.93 36.43 -37.23
N GLU A 42 5.13 36.97 -38.41
CA GLU A 42 4.69 38.29 -38.81
C GLU A 42 3.23 38.53 -38.45
N THR A 43 2.95 39.37 -37.47
CA THR A 43 1.63 39.94 -37.26
C THR A 43 1.67 41.38 -37.77
N GLU A 44 1.15 41.59 -38.99
CA GLU A 44 0.77 42.91 -39.49
C GLU A 44 -0.23 43.56 -38.55
N TYR A 45 0.15 44.65 -37.92
CA TYR A 45 -0.79 45.56 -37.26
C TYR A 45 -1.04 46.73 -38.20
N GLU A 46 -2.24 46.85 -38.76
CA GLU A 46 -2.73 48.08 -39.40
C GLU A 46 -2.82 49.20 -38.34
N VAL A 47 -1.99 50.22 -38.48
CA VAL A 47 -2.09 51.44 -37.69
C VAL A 47 -2.77 52.50 -38.57
N GLU A 48 -3.99 52.90 -38.17
CA GLU A 48 -4.74 54.00 -38.77
C GLU A 48 -3.92 55.35 -38.74
N GLY A 49 -3.98 56.02 -39.86
CA GLY A 49 -3.11 57.14 -40.21
C GLY A 49 -3.17 58.39 -39.30
N TYR A 50 -2.00 58.92 -39.05
CA TYR A 50 -1.79 60.34 -38.78
C TYR A 50 -1.06 60.97 -39.95
N GLU A 51 -1.72 61.93 -40.63
CA GLU A 51 -1.08 62.82 -41.64
C GLU A 51 -0.03 63.64 -40.96
N VAL A 52 1.24 63.44 -41.26
CA VAL A 52 2.33 64.34 -40.92
C VAL A 52 2.72 65.08 -42.15
N THR A 53 2.55 66.44 -42.11
CA THR A 53 2.98 67.32 -43.13
C THR A 53 4.51 67.23 -43.31
N MET A 54 4.91 66.97 -44.57
CA MET A 54 6.30 66.93 -45.00
C MET A 54 6.96 68.31 -44.99
N GLY A 55 7.89 68.47 -44.09
CA GLY A 55 8.95 69.52 -44.24
C GLY A 55 10.24 68.87 -44.73
N ASP A 56 10.89 69.50 -45.70
CA ASP A 56 12.07 69.14 -46.45
C ASP A 56 12.97 68.00 -45.87
N ILE A 57 12.84 66.82 -46.42
CA ILE A 57 13.74 65.70 -46.16
C ILE A 57 14.87 65.71 -47.17
N LYS A 58 16.10 66.04 -46.75
CA LYS A 58 17.30 65.73 -47.53
C LYS A 58 17.42 64.21 -47.71
N PRO A 59 17.85 63.71 -48.91
CA PRO A 59 18.01 62.29 -49.13
C PRO A 59 18.98 61.71 -48.10
N ALA A 60 18.57 60.69 -47.45
CA ALA A 60 19.34 59.91 -46.46
C ALA A 60 20.60 59.37 -47.16
N LYS A 61 21.79 59.68 -46.61
CA LYS A 61 23.03 58.95 -46.88
C LYS A 61 22.76 57.44 -46.48
N GLU A 62 23.11 56.53 -47.36
CA GLU A 62 23.05 55.12 -47.01
C GLU A 62 23.91 54.89 -45.74
N LEU A 63 23.28 54.71 -44.62
CA LEU A 63 23.94 54.35 -43.35
C LEU A 63 24.19 52.84 -43.33
N THR A 64 25.35 52.45 -42.85
CA THR A 64 25.62 51.02 -42.58
C THR A 64 24.81 50.56 -41.37
N GLU A 65 24.51 49.25 -41.24
CA GLU A 65 23.78 48.69 -40.10
C GLU A 65 24.36 49.12 -38.74
N ASP A 66 25.70 49.26 -38.66
CA ASP A 66 26.40 49.73 -37.47
C ASP A 66 26.21 51.24 -37.16
N GLU A 67 25.65 52.03 -38.08
CA GLU A 67 25.36 53.45 -37.91
C GLU A 67 23.89 53.71 -37.62
N LEU A 68 23.04 52.69 -37.65
CA LEU A 68 21.62 52.79 -37.35
C LEU A 68 21.32 52.71 -35.84
N CYS A 69 20.25 53.33 -35.44
CA CYS A 69 19.75 53.34 -34.08
C CYS A 69 19.33 51.90 -33.67
N GLU A 70 19.84 51.38 -32.57
CA GLU A 70 19.53 50.05 -32.06
C GLU A 70 18.07 49.86 -31.62
N CYS A 71 17.32 50.97 -31.46
CA CYS A 71 15.92 50.93 -31.07
C CYS A 71 14.95 50.93 -32.26
N CYS A 72 15.12 51.84 -33.24
CA CYS A 72 14.20 51.94 -34.37
C CYS A 72 14.76 51.39 -35.69
N GLY A 73 16.07 51.15 -35.82
CA GLY A 73 16.70 50.64 -37.05
C GLY A 73 16.67 51.53 -38.26
N GLU A 74 16.04 52.75 -38.15
CA GLU A 74 15.78 53.57 -39.29
C GLU A 74 16.63 54.87 -39.32
N ARG A 75 17.14 55.33 -38.21
CA ARG A 75 17.84 56.63 -38.06
C ARG A 75 19.26 56.44 -37.59
N ALA A 76 20.14 57.36 -37.92
CA ALA A 76 21.50 57.38 -37.43
C ALA A 76 21.52 57.39 -35.91
N ARG A 77 22.37 56.60 -35.29
CA ARG A 77 22.63 56.59 -33.84
C ARG A 77 23.42 57.84 -33.44
N GLY A 78 23.32 58.16 -32.16
CA GLY A 78 23.96 59.35 -31.59
C GLY A 78 23.03 60.59 -31.53
N THR A 79 23.19 61.35 -30.48
CA THR A 79 22.42 62.58 -30.24
C THR A 79 23.38 63.74 -30.13
N GLU A 80 22.88 64.98 -30.23
CA GLU A 80 23.70 66.21 -30.05
C GLU A 80 24.37 66.23 -28.66
N LYS A 81 23.73 65.67 -27.68
CA LYS A 81 24.24 65.55 -26.28
C LYS A 81 25.18 64.36 -26.05
N ASN A 82 24.97 63.31 -26.78
CA ASN A 82 25.78 62.07 -26.68
C ASN A 82 26.01 61.44 -28.07
N PRO A 83 27.06 61.83 -28.76
CA PRO A 83 27.38 61.35 -30.10
C PRO A 83 27.65 59.84 -30.18
N ASN A 84 27.94 59.25 -29.07
CA ASN A 84 28.22 57.81 -28.97
C ASN A 84 27.01 56.99 -28.45
N SER A 85 25.84 57.62 -28.35
CA SER A 85 24.62 56.89 -27.96
C SER A 85 24.27 55.83 -29.00
N PRO A 86 23.89 54.61 -28.61
CA PRO A 86 23.37 53.60 -29.52
C PRO A 86 21.98 53.96 -30.07
N PHE A 87 21.36 55.03 -29.53
CA PHE A 87 20.01 55.46 -29.89
C PHE A 87 20.01 56.78 -30.65
N CYS A 88 19.04 57.01 -31.54
CA CYS A 88 18.80 58.26 -32.13
C CYS A 88 18.17 59.29 -31.14
N SER A 89 18.20 60.58 -31.43
CA SER A 89 17.69 61.59 -30.52
C SER A 89 16.22 61.43 -30.11
N GLU A 90 15.37 60.87 -30.95
CA GLU A 90 13.96 60.63 -30.61
C GLU A 90 13.83 59.42 -29.71
N CYS A 91 14.55 58.32 -30.00
CA CYS A 91 14.51 57.13 -29.14
C CYS A 91 15.13 57.41 -27.76
N GLU A 92 16.22 58.17 -27.71
CA GLU A 92 16.82 58.61 -26.44
C GLU A 92 15.87 59.51 -25.63
N ALA A 93 15.17 60.48 -26.33
CA ALA A 93 14.15 61.32 -25.68
C ALA A 93 12.96 60.48 -25.14
N ILE A 94 12.58 59.39 -25.81
CA ILE A 94 11.55 58.51 -25.34
C ILE A 94 12.05 57.74 -24.10
N LEU A 95 13.27 57.22 -24.11
CA LEU A 95 13.88 56.54 -22.99
C LEU A 95 14.10 57.47 -21.78
N GLU A 96 14.48 58.74 -22.00
CA GLU A 96 14.55 59.79 -20.95
C GLU A 96 13.16 60.11 -20.38
N LYS A 97 12.13 60.15 -21.24
CA LYS A 97 10.75 60.52 -20.86
C LYS A 97 10.06 59.36 -20.08
N TYR A 98 10.46 58.13 -20.34
CA TYR A 98 9.98 56.95 -19.65
C TYR A 98 11.15 56.26 -18.93
N PRO A 99 11.76 56.92 -17.89
CA PRO A 99 12.73 56.23 -17.07
C PRO A 99 12.06 54.99 -16.51
N TYR A 100 12.83 53.88 -16.37
CA TYR A 100 12.36 52.62 -15.78
C TYR A 100 11.46 52.95 -14.59
N ASP A 101 10.15 52.70 -14.74
CA ASP A 101 9.24 52.89 -13.61
C ASP A 101 9.70 51.95 -12.51
N TRP A 102 10.14 52.53 -11.39
CA TRP A 102 10.58 51.78 -10.23
C TRP A 102 9.56 50.71 -9.82
N LYS A 103 8.26 50.99 -10.06
CA LYS A 103 7.18 50.03 -9.84
C LYS A 103 7.29 48.82 -10.78
N GLY A 104 7.65 49.03 -12.05
CA GLY A 104 7.88 47.95 -13.01
C GLY A 104 9.06 47.07 -12.61
N VAL A 105 10.17 47.70 -12.19
CA VAL A 105 11.36 46.96 -11.69
C VAL A 105 11.02 46.16 -10.42
N THR A 106 10.30 46.77 -9.48
CA THR A 106 9.87 46.10 -8.25
C THR A 106 8.94 44.94 -8.56
N THR A 107 7.97 45.10 -9.47
CA THR A 107 7.06 44.04 -9.89
C THR A 107 7.84 42.87 -10.53
N ALA A 108 8.79 43.16 -11.42
CA ALA A 108 9.62 42.12 -12.05
C ALA A 108 10.46 41.35 -11.02
N ILE A 109 11.05 42.04 -10.04
CA ILE A 109 11.81 41.39 -8.95
C ILE A 109 10.90 40.52 -8.10
N VAL A 110 9.72 41.02 -7.69
CA VAL A 110 8.75 40.26 -6.91
C VAL A 110 8.28 39.02 -7.68
N THR A 111 7.96 39.20 -8.98
CA THR A 111 7.56 38.08 -9.83
C THR A 111 8.67 37.02 -9.93
N LEU A 112 9.93 37.44 -10.10
CA LEU A 112 11.08 36.54 -10.12
C LEU A 112 11.21 35.75 -8.80
N PHE A 113 11.09 36.43 -7.65
CA PHE A 113 11.15 35.76 -6.34
C PHE A 113 9.99 34.77 -6.13
N VAL A 114 8.76 35.15 -6.52
CA VAL A 114 7.60 34.27 -6.45
C VAL A 114 7.78 33.05 -7.34
N THR A 115 8.30 33.24 -8.56
CA THR A 115 8.56 32.14 -9.49
C THR A 115 9.65 31.21 -8.96
N LEU A 116 10.76 31.77 -8.43
CA LEU A 116 11.81 30.97 -7.81
C LEU A 116 11.31 30.20 -6.60
N ALA A 117 10.50 30.82 -5.73
CA ALA A 117 9.87 30.14 -4.60
C ALA A 117 8.96 28.99 -5.07
N ALA A 118 8.14 29.23 -6.09
CA ALA A 118 7.28 28.19 -6.67
C ALA A 118 8.09 27.02 -7.26
N ILE A 119 9.20 27.30 -7.96
CA ILE A 119 10.10 26.26 -8.49
C ILE A 119 10.74 25.46 -7.34
N ILE A 120 11.22 26.12 -6.30
CA ILE A 120 11.80 25.45 -5.13
C ILE A 120 10.75 24.57 -4.45
N CYS A 121 9.54 25.08 -4.19
CA CYS A 121 8.44 24.31 -3.64
C CYS A 121 8.11 23.10 -4.52
N PHE A 122 8.09 23.25 -5.84
CA PHE A 122 7.87 22.15 -6.77
C PHE A 122 8.96 21.08 -6.64
N ILE A 123 10.24 21.47 -6.70
CA ILE A 123 11.38 20.54 -6.63
C ILE A 123 11.37 19.75 -5.31
N VAL A 124 11.10 20.41 -4.18
CA VAL A 124 11.04 19.76 -2.86
C VAL A 124 9.93 18.70 -2.79
N ASN A 125 8.82 18.94 -3.50
CA ASN A 125 7.67 18.02 -3.48
C ASN A 125 7.65 16.99 -4.63
N VAL A 126 8.63 17.02 -5.55
CA VAL A 126 8.75 16.01 -6.63
C VAL A 126 8.70 14.57 -6.12
N PRO A 127 9.41 14.18 -5.03
CA PRO A 127 9.34 12.82 -4.51
C PRO A 127 7.92 12.40 -4.11
N VAL A 128 7.17 13.27 -3.41
CA VAL A 128 5.78 13.01 -3.01
C VAL A 128 4.92 12.73 -4.23
N PHE A 129 4.99 13.59 -5.25
CA PHE A 129 4.22 13.40 -6.49
C PHE A 129 4.63 12.15 -7.25
N SER A 130 5.93 11.86 -7.34
CA SER A 130 6.43 10.67 -8.04
C SER A 130 5.91 9.40 -7.36
N TYR A 131 6.08 9.26 -6.05
CA TYR A 131 5.61 8.10 -5.32
C TYR A 131 4.09 7.98 -5.32
N THR A 132 3.35 9.10 -5.27
CA THR A 132 1.88 9.08 -5.37
C THR A 132 1.44 8.54 -6.74
N VAL A 133 2.03 9.01 -7.83
CA VAL A 133 1.70 8.55 -9.20
C VAL A 133 2.05 7.08 -9.39
N GLU A 134 3.21 6.64 -8.88
CA GLU A 134 3.61 5.23 -8.93
C GLU A 134 2.69 4.35 -8.08
N GLY A 135 2.29 4.84 -6.90
CA GLY A 135 1.32 4.17 -6.03
C GLY A 135 -0.05 4.02 -6.70
N GLU A 136 -0.59 5.10 -7.31
CA GLU A 136 -1.83 5.05 -8.07
C GLU A 136 -1.77 4.07 -9.25
N LYS A 137 -0.65 4.05 -9.96
CA LYS A 137 -0.45 3.10 -11.05
C LYS A 137 -0.47 1.66 -10.54
N ALA A 138 0.27 1.36 -9.47
CA ALA A 138 0.30 0.03 -8.87
C ALA A 138 -1.09 -0.39 -8.36
N PHE A 139 -1.82 0.51 -7.70
CA PHE A 139 -3.19 0.30 -7.23
C PHE A 139 -4.13 -0.06 -8.40
N ASN A 140 -4.11 0.73 -9.46
CA ASN A 140 -4.94 0.50 -10.64
C ASN A 140 -4.57 -0.80 -11.39
N GLU A 141 -3.34 -1.26 -11.25
CA GLU A 141 -2.86 -2.54 -11.78
C GLU A 141 -3.23 -3.73 -10.88
N GLY A 142 -3.76 -3.48 -9.68
CA GLY A 142 -4.09 -4.50 -8.67
C GLY A 142 -2.88 -4.99 -7.86
N ASN A 143 -1.78 -4.25 -7.85
CA ASN A 143 -0.56 -4.56 -7.10
C ASN A 143 -0.61 -3.80 -5.76
N LEU A 144 -1.42 -4.30 -4.81
CA LEU A 144 -1.78 -3.53 -3.61
C LEU A 144 -0.61 -3.35 -2.63
N PHE A 145 0.24 -4.36 -2.46
CA PHE A 145 1.41 -4.23 -1.59
C PHE A 145 2.43 -3.22 -2.16
N THR A 146 2.70 -3.28 -3.46
CA THR A 146 3.55 -2.28 -4.14
C THR A 146 2.95 -0.88 -4.01
N ALA A 147 1.63 -0.73 -4.18
CA ALA A 147 0.95 0.55 -4.01
C ALA A 147 1.11 1.09 -2.58
N ASN A 148 0.95 0.23 -1.56
CA ASN A 148 1.12 0.60 -0.15
C ASN A 148 2.54 1.13 0.14
N GLN A 149 3.57 0.41 -0.31
CA GLN A 149 4.95 0.85 -0.16
C GLN A 149 5.21 2.22 -0.82
N LYS A 150 4.62 2.47 -1.99
CA LYS A 150 4.75 3.76 -2.67
C LYS A 150 4.03 4.89 -1.93
N PHE A 151 2.80 4.66 -1.45
CA PHE A 151 2.10 5.66 -0.65
C PHE A 151 2.79 5.94 0.69
N ASN A 152 3.34 4.92 1.36
CA ASN A 152 4.14 5.10 2.57
C ASN A 152 5.37 6.00 2.30
N LYS A 153 6.11 5.76 1.21
CA LYS A 153 7.22 6.63 0.79
C LYS A 153 6.78 8.06 0.46
N ALA A 154 5.59 8.23 -0.14
CA ALA A 154 5.03 9.55 -0.36
C ALA A 154 4.77 10.27 0.96
N LEU A 155 4.20 9.58 1.96
CA LEU A 155 3.93 10.13 3.28
C LEU A 155 5.20 10.45 4.07
N GLU A 156 6.21 9.57 4.02
CA GLU A 156 7.51 9.82 4.63
C GLU A 156 8.23 11.06 4.05
N ALA A 157 7.96 11.38 2.78
CA ALA A 157 8.52 12.56 2.12
C ALA A 157 7.75 13.86 2.44
N ILE A 158 6.57 13.79 3.07
CA ILE A 158 5.78 14.95 3.51
C ILE A 158 6.34 15.43 4.85
N SER A 159 6.61 16.75 4.97
CA SER A 159 6.98 17.31 6.26
C SER A 159 5.75 17.37 7.19
N GLU A 160 5.96 17.23 8.51
CA GLU A 160 4.88 17.31 9.51
C GLU A 160 4.08 18.62 9.44
N GLU A 161 4.69 19.70 8.94
CA GLU A 161 4.06 21.02 8.79
C GLU A 161 3.16 21.12 7.55
N ASP A 162 3.32 20.24 6.56
CA ASP A 162 2.66 20.31 5.24
C ASP A 162 1.52 19.28 5.07
N ASN A 163 1.11 18.58 6.10
CA ASN A 163 0.14 17.47 6.04
C ASN A 163 -1.16 17.83 5.29
N GLY A 164 -1.68 19.05 5.48
CA GLY A 164 -2.89 19.50 4.82
C GLY A 164 -2.79 19.72 3.30
N ALA A 165 -1.57 19.78 2.75
CA ALA A 165 -1.36 19.99 1.32
C ALA A 165 -1.50 18.70 0.48
N PHE A 166 -1.38 17.53 1.11
CA PHE A 166 -1.34 16.22 0.47
C PHE A 166 -2.44 15.26 0.92
N LEU A 167 -3.61 15.80 1.28
CA LEU A 167 -4.77 15.02 1.73
C LEU A 167 -5.15 13.90 0.76
N ASN A 168 -4.96 14.11 -0.55
CA ASN A 168 -5.24 13.11 -1.56
C ASN A 168 -4.37 11.84 -1.43
N VAL A 169 -3.18 11.92 -0.84
CA VAL A 169 -2.33 10.75 -0.60
C VAL A 169 -2.94 9.89 0.51
N TYR A 170 -3.42 10.54 1.57
CA TYR A 170 -4.11 9.85 2.67
C TYR A 170 -5.42 9.21 2.21
N GLU A 171 -6.24 9.93 1.44
CA GLU A 171 -7.48 9.39 0.87
C GLU A 171 -7.22 8.12 0.07
N LYS A 172 -6.19 8.12 -0.79
CA LYS A 172 -5.81 6.94 -1.57
C LYS A 172 -5.27 5.81 -0.72
N ARG A 173 -4.52 6.12 0.33
CA ARG A 173 -4.03 5.12 1.26
C ARG A 173 -5.16 4.51 2.09
N ILE A 174 -6.16 5.28 2.49
CA ILE A 174 -7.38 4.77 3.14
C ILE A 174 -8.09 3.77 2.22
N LEU A 175 -8.35 4.14 0.96
CA LEU A 175 -8.95 3.24 -0.02
C LEU A 175 -8.13 1.97 -0.23
N LEU A 176 -6.80 2.10 -0.28
CA LEU A 176 -5.89 0.97 -0.42
C LEU A 176 -5.93 0.06 0.81
N ASN A 177 -5.77 0.62 2.01
CA ASN A 177 -5.76 -0.14 3.26
C ASN A 177 -7.11 -0.83 3.50
N TYR A 178 -8.21 -0.19 3.11
CA TYR A 178 -9.53 -0.81 3.10
C TYR A 178 -9.57 -2.06 2.20
N ASN A 179 -9.04 -1.98 0.98
CA ASN A 179 -8.94 -3.14 0.07
C ASN A 179 -7.94 -4.20 0.56
N MET A 180 -6.99 -3.83 1.40
CA MET A 180 -6.03 -4.75 2.03
C MET A 180 -6.52 -5.30 3.38
N LEU A 181 -7.68 -4.84 3.84
CA LEU A 181 -8.29 -5.23 5.14
C LEU A 181 -7.47 -4.75 6.36
N ASP A 182 -6.62 -3.75 6.19
CA ASP A 182 -5.87 -3.10 7.27
C ASP A 182 -6.70 -1.97 7.90
N MET A 183 -7.64 -2.36 8.77
CA MET A 183 -8.59 -1.46 9.41
C MET A 183 -7.95 -0.47 10.36
N ASP A 184 -6.88 -0.89 11.05
CA ASP A 184 -6.18 -0.03 12.00
C ASP A 184 -5.51 1.14 11.27
N SER A 185 -4.87 0.87 10.13
CA SER A 185 -4.31 1.91 9.27
C SER A 185 -5.38 2.82 8.67
N VAL A 186 -6.56 2.28 8.28
CA VAL A 186 -7.67 3.09 7.76
C VAL A 186 -8.16 4.07 8.83
N LEU A 187 -8.40 3.60 10.04
CA LEU A 187 -8.91 4.45 11.12
C LEU A 187 -7.87 5.48 11.56
N SER A 188 -6.61 5.09 11.66
CA SER A 188 -5.51 6.00 11.99
C SER A 188 -5.40 7.12 10.95
N ASP A 189 -5.45 6.78 9.67
CA ASP A 189 -5.36 7.77 8.58
C ASP A 189 -6.60 8.69 8.57
N ALA A 190 -7.78 8.15 8.87
CA ALA A 190 -9.01 8.94 8.94
C ALA A 190 -9.01 9.92 10.12
N ASP A 191 -8.67 9.46 11.32
CA ASP A 191 -8.68 10.26 12.53
C ASP A 191 -7.63 11.37 12.52
N ASP A 192 -6.40 11.06 12.06
CA ASP A 192 -5.26 11.98 12.13
C ASP A 192 -5.32 13.08 11.06
N TYR A 193 -5.92 12.80 9.89
CA TYR A 193 -5.75 13.64 8.71
C TYR A 193 -7.04 14.25 8.15
N PHE A 194 -8.23 13.74 8.50
CA PHE A 194 -9.49 14.32 8.03
C PHE A 194 -10.02 15.40 8.98
N SER A 195 -9.54 16.64 8.74
CA SER A 195 -10.08 17.85 9.35
C SER A 195 -11.43 18.24 8.70
N ASP A 196 -12.14 19.22 9.30
CA ASP A 196 -13.34 19.83 8.71
C ASP A 196 -13.13 20.38 7.28
N PHE A 197 -11.88 20.66 6.88
CA PHE A 197 -11.55 21.08 5.53
C PHE A 197 -11.58 19.88 4.55
N ALA A 198 -10.99 18.76 4.91
CA ALA A 198 -11.01 17.54 4.10
C ALA A 198 -12.43 17.04 3.86
N LYS A 199 -13.34 17.15 4.85
CA LYS A 199 -14.77 16.82 4.73
C LYS A 199 -15.53 17.61 3.66
N LYS A 200 -14.94 18.69 3.14
CA LYS A 200 -15.50 19.46 2.02
C LYS A 200 -15.00 19.02 0.65
N MET A 201 -14.05 18.08 0.61
CA MET A 201 -13.51 17.54 -0.64
C MET A 201 -14.45 16.48 -1.22
N PRO A 202 -14.58 16.41 -2.58
CA PRO A 202 -15.45 15.40 -3.23
C PRO A 202 -15.11 13.96 -2.86
N MET A 203 -13.81 13.64 -2.71
CA MET A 203 -13.32 12.30 -2.38
C MET A 203 -13.64 11.87 -0.95
N TYR A 204 -13.89 12.82 -0.04
CA TYR A 204 -14.24 12.48 1.35
C TYR A 204 -15.54 11.65 1.45
N LYS A 205 -16.43 11.72 0.46
CA LYS A 205 -17.66 10.89 0.48
C LYS A 205 -17.35 9.40 0.47
N ASP A 206 -16.40 8.99 -0.37
CA ASP A 206 -16.01 7.59 -0.47
C ASP A 206 -15.32 7.14 0.83
N VAL A 207 -14.51 8.01 1.42
CA VAL A 207 -13.88 7.77 2.72
C VAL A 207 -14.91 7.71 3.85
N ALA A 208 -15.93 8.58 3.84
CA ALA A 208 -16.98 8.58 4.85
C ALA A 208 -17.86 7.32 4.80
N GLU A 209 -18.09 6.76 3.60
CA GLU A 209 -18.76 5.47 3.45
C GLU A 209 -17.92 4.34 4.06
N ILE A 210 -16.60 4.36 3.85
CA ILE A 210 -15.66 3.40 4.45
C ILE A 210 -15.63 3.54 5.98
N GLU A 211 -15.54 4.78 6.50
CA GLU A 211 -15.61 5.03 7.95
C GLU A 211 -16.89 4.46 8.56
N GLU A 212 -18.05 4.67 7.92
CA GLU A 212 -19.35 4.17 8.41
C GLU A 212 -19.36 2.62 8.45
N GLU A 213 -18.85 1.94 7.41
CA GLU A 213 -18.76 0.47 7.38
C GLU A 213 -17.82 -0.07 8.48
N ILE A 214 -16.68 0.58 8.70
CA ILE A 214 -15.74 0.20 9.75
C ILE A 214 -16.33 0.43 11.14
N MET A 215 -16.99 1.56 11.37
CA MET A 215 -17.64 1.83 12.64
C MET A 215 -18.78 0.84 12.94
N LYS A 216 -19.53 0.44 11.90
CA LYS A 216 -20.55 -0.62 12.01
C LYS A 216 -19.93 -1.97 12.37
N MET A 217 -18.81 -2.33 11.72
CA MET A 217 -18.03 -3.53 12.04
C MET A 217 -17.55 -3.49 13.48
N GLN A 218 -16.88 -2.41 13.90
CA GLN A 218 -16.35 -2.27 15.27
C GLN A 218 -17.47 -2.36 16.33
N ALA A 219 -18.59 -1.66 16.12
CA ALA A 219 -19.74 -1.74 17.01
C ALA A 219 -20.24 -3.18 17.13
N THR A 220 -20.28 -3.93 16.03
CA THR A 220 -20.67 -5.35 16.03
C THR A 220 -19.67 -6.21 16.79
N VAL A 221 -18.37 -6.03 16.53
CA VAL A 221 -17.30 -6.78 17.20
C VAL A 221 -17.31 -6.58 18.71
N LEU A 222 -17.50 -5.34 19.19
CA LEU A 222 -17.59 -5.04 20.62
C LEU A 222 -18.74 -5.80 21.29
N VAL A 223 -19.91 -5.82 20.66
CA VAL A 223 -21.08 -6.55 21.19
C VAL A 223 -20.86 -8.05 21.15
N ILE A 224 -20.22 -8.57 20.11
CA ILE A 224 -19.84 -9.99 20.02
C ILE A 224 -18.87 -10.37 21.14
N GLN A 225 -17.86 -9.53 21.40
CA GLN A 225 -16.92 -9.75 22.51
C GLN A 225 -17.63 -9.78 23.87
N ASP A 226 -18.62 -8.91 24.10
CA ASP A 226 -19.43 -8.96 25.31
C ASP A 226 -20.22 -10.26 25.45
N VAL A 227 -20.81 -10.72 24.35
CA VAL A 227 -21.50 -12.03 24.34
C VAL A 227 -20.51 -13.16 24.65
N LEU A 228 -19.37 -13.18 24.02
CA LEU A 228 -18.36 -14.23 24.23
C LEU A 228 -17.73 -14.17 25.60
N SER A 229 -17.59 -13.00 26.21
CA SER A 229 -17.05 -12.82 27.57
C SER A 229 -17.90 -13.49 28.67
N GLN A 230 -19.16 -13.83 28.38
CA GLN A 230 -20.02 -14.55 29.29
C GLN A 230 -19.66 -16.04 29.42
N TYR A 231 -18.84 -16.53 28.51
CA TYR A 231 -18.35 -17.90 28.49
C TYR A 231 -16.87 -17.92 28.93
N ALA A 232 -16.51 -18.86 29.80
CA ALA A 232 -15.11 -18.98 30.27
C ALA A 232 -14.18 -19.43 29.16
N ASP A 233 -14.70 -20.24 28.25
CA ASP A 233 -13.99 -20.78 27.05
C ASP A 233 -15.03 -21.17 26.00
N VAL A 234 -14.57 -21.42 24.78
CA VAL A 234 -15.36 -22.05 23.72
C VAL A 234 -15.11 -23.55 23.79
N SER A 235 -16.16 -24.33 24.00
CA SER A 235 -16.10 -25.79 24.16
C SER A 235 -17.27 -26.46 23.44
N ASP A 236 -17.17 -27.77 23.21
CA ASP A 236 -18.25 -28.58 22.64
C ASP A 236 -19.56 -28.48 23.43
N ASN A 237 -19.44 -28.30 24.76
CA ASN A 237 -20.60 -28.23 25.65
C ASN A 237 -21.42 -26.97 25.50
N ASN A 238 -20.79 -25.83 25.19
CA ASN A 238 -21.45 -24.53 25.07
C ASN A 238 -21.53 -24.01 23.62
N TYR A 239 -20.98 -24.74 22.65
CA TYR A 239 -20.92 -24.33 21.26
C TYR A 239 -22.29 -23.88 20.70
N ASN A 240 -23.31 -24.73 20.85
CA ASN A 240 -24.65 -24.38 20.35
C ASN A 240 -25.27 -23.17 21.06
N GLU A 241 -24.95 -22.93 22.33
CA GLU A 241 -25.38 -21.77 23.06
C GLU A 241 -24.70 -20.50 22.55
N ILE A 242 -23.39 -20.57 22.30
CA ILE A 242 -22.62 -19.49 21.68
C ILE A 242 -23.18 -19.15 20.30
N ILE A 243 -23.42 -20.13 19.44
CA ILE A 243 -23.99 -19.91 18.10
C ILE A 243 -25.35 -19.21 18.18
N ASN A 244 -26.24 -19.69 19.07
CA ASN A 244 -27.57 -19.10 19.28
C ASN A 244 -27.47 -17.66 19.82
N SER A 245 -26.51 -17.38 20.70
CA SER A 245 -26.29 -16.04 21.26
C SER A 245 -25.76 -15.07 20.19
N LEU A 246 -24.89 -15.52 19.29
CA LEU A 246 -24.43 -14.77 18.13
C LEU A 246 -25.59 -14.53 17.14
N ASP A 247 -26.41 -15.54 16.85
CA ASP A 247 -27.60 -15.39 16.00
C ASP A 247 -28.60 -14.34 16.53
N ALA A 248 -28.73 -14.24 17.85
CA ALA A 248 -29.63 -13.30 18.49
C ALA A 248 -29.19 -11.83 18.31
N LEU A 249 -27.99 -11.57 17.86
CA LEU A 249 -27.47 -10.23 17.52
C LEU A 249 -27.95 -9.73 16.15
N SER A 250 -28.34 -10.63 15.26
CA SER A 250 -28.77 -10.28 13.91
C SER A 250 -29.91 -9.25 13.94
N GLY A 251 -29.72 -8.15 13.22
CA GLY A 251 -30.68 -7.05 13.12
C GLY A 251 -30.82 -6.17 14.39
N LYS A 252 -30.05 -6.44 15.45
CA LYS A 252 -30.03 -5.58 16.66
C LYS A 252 -29.29 -4.29 16.39
N LYS A 253 -29.73 -3.23 17.11
CA LYS A 253 -29.06 -1.92 17.09
C LYS A 253 -28.03 -1.83 18.20
N VAL A 254 -26.91 -1.22 17.85
CA VAL A 254 -25.86 -0.82 18.78
C VAL A 254 -25.85 0.71 18.84
N TYR A 255 -25.93 1.25 20.02
CA TYR A 255 -25.88 2.69 20.29
C TYR A 255 -24.51 3.05 20.79
N VAL A 256 -23.78 3.89 20.05
CA VAL A 256 -22.36 4.25 20.32
C VAL A 256 -22.28 5.72 20.71
N LYS A 257 -21.53 6.04 21.77
CA LYS A 257 -21.24 7.40 22.18
C LYS A 257 -19.83 7.52 22.75
N GLY A 258 -18.93 8.06 21.97
CA GLY A 258 -17.50 8.04 22.30
C GLY A 258 -17.03 6.59 22.44
N THR A 259 -16.49 6.22 23.59
CA THR A 259 -16.02 4.85 23.87
C THR A 259 -17.10 3.94 24.48
N SER A 260 -18.31 4.46 24.74
CA SER A 260 -19.41 3.69 25.33
C SER A 260 -20.32 3.14 24.24
N TYR A 261 -20.72 1.90 24.38
CA TYR A 261 -21.68 1.26 23.48
C TYR A 261 -22.73 0.48 24.28
N HIS A 262 -23.93 0.35 23.73
CA HIS A 262 -25.04 -0.33 24.34
C HIS A 262 -25.86 -1.09 23.30
N LEU A 263 -26.22 -2.34 23.60
CA LEU A 263 -27.05 -3.16 22.72
C LEU A 263 -28.54 -2.80 22.91
N GLU A 264 -29.30 -2.88 21.84
CA GLU A 264 -30.77 -2.72 21.89
C GLU A 264 -31.43 -3.69 22.86
N GLY A 265 -32.13 -3.15 23.87
CA GLY A 265 -32.81 -3.93 24.91
C GLY A 265 -31.94 -4.25 26.12
N GLU A 266 -30.75 -3.68 26.22
CA GLU A 266 -29.88 -3.78 27.40
C GLU A 266 -30.58 -3.20 28.63
N GLU A 267 -30.51 -3.92 29.75
CA GLU A 267 -31.17 -3.51 31.01
C GLU A 267 -30.51 -2.23 31.55
N GLY A 268 -31.35 -1.23 31.83
CA GLY A 268 -30.89 0.06 32.38
C GLY A 268 -30.48 1.09 31.33
N PHE A 269 -30.37 0.72 30.04
CA PHE A 269 -30.09 1.66 28.97
C PHE A 269 -31.37 2.18 28.30
N THR A 270 -31.42 3.48 28.05
CA THR A 270 -32.48 4.14 27.25
C THR A 270 -31.81 5.14 26.30
N PRO A 271 -32.00 4.99 24.98
CA PRO A 271 -31.40 5.90 24.00
C PRO A 271 -31.83 7.34 24.23
N THR A 272 -30.90 8.28 24.19
CA THR A 272 -31.15 9.72 24.35
C THR A 272 -31.31 10.46 23.03
N GLY A 273 -31.03 9.77 21.91
CA GLY A 273 -31.00 10.32 20.54
C GLY A 273 -29.75 11.15 20.23
N LYS A 274 -28.67 10.97 21.01
CA LYS A 274 -27.37 11.62 20.83
C LYS A 274 -26.27 10.59 20.52
N GLU A 275 -26.65 9.35 20.49
CA GLU A 275 -25.80 8.22 20.14
C GLU A 275 -25.80 8.02 18.63
N ASP A 276 -24.66 7.60 18.08
CA ASP A 276 -24.58 7.02 16.74
C ASP A 276 -25.19 5.62 16.79
N VAL A 277 -25.92 5.23 15.76
CA VAL A 277 -26.71 3.99 15.78
C VAL A 277 -26.32 3.13 14.61
N TYR A 278 -25.76 1.96 14.91
CA TYR A 278 -25.39 0.95 13.92
C TYR A 278 -26.27 -0.28 14.09
N ILE A 279 -26.52 -0.98 12.97
CA ILE A 279 -27.17 -2.31 12.99
C ILE A 279 -26.03 -3.33 12.98
N CYS A 280 -26.09 -4.34 13.87
CA CYS A 280 -25.10 -5.41 13.89
C CYS A 280 -24.91 -6.02 12.51
N ASP A 281 -23.66 -6.17 12.10
CA ASP A 281 -23.30 -6.67 10.79
C ASP A 281 -23.35 -8.20 10.76
N ASP A 282 -24.30 -8.73 10.01
CA ASP A 282 -24.54 -10.17 9.91
C ASP A 282 -23.35 -10.94 9.31
N ALA A 283 -22.55 -10.31 8.44
CA ALA A 283 -21.38 -10.96 7.89
C ALA A 283 -20.31 -11.22 8.96
N TRP A 284 -20.08 -10.25 9.84
CA TRP A 284 -19.15 -10.42 10.96
C TRP A 284 -19.67 -11.40 12.01
N ILE A 285 -20.98 -11.46 12.25
CA ILE A 285 -21.59 -12.49 13.10
C ILE A 285 -21.23 -13.89 12.55
N GLU A 286 -21.37 -14.12 11.25
CA GLU A 286 -20.99 -15.39 10.62
C GLU A 286 -19.47 -15.67 10.72
N MET A 287 -18.64 -14.65 10.60
CA MET A 287 -17.18 -14.80 10.79
C MET A 287 -16.82 -15.26 12.20
N TYR A 288 -17.50 -14.76 13.23
CA TYR A 288 -17.26 -15.25 14.60
C TYR A 288 -17.81 -16.65 14.85
N LYS A 289 -18.92 -17.04 14.20
CA LYS A 289 -19.37 -18.45 14.20
C LYS A 289 -18.36 -19.38 13.53
N TYR A 290 -17.81 -18.94 12.39
CA TYR A 290 -16.69 -19.62 11.74
C TYR A 290 -15.52 -19.80 12.70
N SER A 291 -15.06 -18.74 13.35
CA SER A 291 -13.92 -18.79 14.27
C SER A 291 -14.17 -19.76 15.44
N ALA A 292 -15.37 -19.78 16.00
CA ALA A 292 -15.75 -20.74 17.06
C ALA A 292 -15.77 -22.18 16.53
N ALA A 293 -16.26 -22.41 15.32
CA ALA A 293 -16.30 -23.73 14.70
C ALA A 293 -14.87 -24.23 14.36
N GLN A 294 -14.02 -23.37 13.85
CA GLN A 294 -12.62 -23.69 13.54
C GLN A 294 -11.82 -24.01 14.80
N TYR A 295 -11.97 -23.19 15.86
CA TYR A 295 -11.31 -23.43 17.14
C TYR A 295 -11.62 -24.80 17.73
N LEU A 296 -12.85 -25.29 17.56
CA LEU A 296 -13.29 -26.61 18.03
C LEU A 296 -13.04 -27.74 17.02
N GLY A 297 -12.40 -27.47 15.90
CA GLY A 297 -12.15 -28.46 14.86
C GLY A 297 -13.43 -29.07 14.29
N LYS A 298 -14.49 -28.30 14.13
CA LYS A 298 -15.76 -28.76 13.54
C LYS A 298 -15.57 -29.21 12.10
N ASP A 299 -16.51 -30.04 11.61
CA ASP A 299 -16.51 -30.49 10.22
C ASP A 299 -16.36 -29.33 9.23
N GLY A 300 -15.46 -29.48 8.25
CA GLY A 300 -15.18 -28.46 7.27
C GLY A 300 -16.41 -27.99 6.46
N LYS A 301 -17.49 -28.80 6.39
CA LYS A 301 -18.75 -28.36 5.78
C LYS A 301 -19.45 -27.29 6.63
N ILE A 302 -19.42 -27.43 7.96
CA ILE A 302 -19.95 -26.39 8.87
C ILE A 302 -19.16 -25.12 8.72
N ILE A 303 -17.83 -25.24 8.65
CA ILE A 303 -16.92 -24.10 8.44
C ILE A 303 -17.23 -23.41 7.11
N THR A 304 -17.38 -24.16 6.01
CA THR A 304 -17.70 -23.58 4.70
C THR A 304 -19.10 -22.98 4.64
N GLU A 305 -20.08 -23.48 5.41
CA GLU A 305 -21.41 -22.87 5.52
C GLU A 305 -21.35 -21.47 6.12
N PHE A 306 -20.62 -21.28 7.22
CA PHE A 306 -20.46 -19.95 7.84
C PHE A 306 -19.67 -18.99 6.95
N LEU A 307 -18.55 -19.43 6.38
CA LEU A 307 -17.77 -18.60 5.46
C LEU A 307 -18.58 -18.19 4.23
N SER A 308 -19.31 -19.11 3.60
CA SER A 308 -20.17 -18.80 2.44
C SER A 308 -21.27 -17.83 2.83
N SER A 309 -21.90 -18.01 4.00
CA SER A 309 -22.93 -17.09 4.50
C SER A 309 -22.37 -15.71 4.77
N ALA A 310 -21.16 -15.60 5.30
CA ALA A 310 -20.49 -14.32 5.52
C ALA A 310 -20.23 -13.58 4.20
N ALA A 311 -19.68 -14.30 3.20
CA ALA A 311 -19.41 -13.76 1.87
C ALA A 311 -20.68 -13.27 1.15
N GLU A 312 -21.82 -13.98 1.28
CA GLU A 312 -23.09 -13.59 0.67
C GLU A 312 -23.69 -12.31 1.28
N LYS A 313 -23.33 -11.98 2.54
CA LYS A 313 -23.89 -10.85 3.28
C LYS A 313 -23.13 -9.54 3.10
N SER A 314 -21.86 -9.59 2.72
CA SER A 314 -21.03 -8.40 2.54
C SER A 314 -19.98 -8.66 1.44
N GLU A 315 -19.99 -7.81 0.41
CA GLU A 315 -18.97 -7.82 -0.65
C GLU A 315 -17.56 -7.59 -0.08
N TYR A 316 -17.47 -6.76 0.94
CA TYR A 316 -16.22 -6.49 1.64
C TYR A 316 -15.71 -7.73 2.39
N VAL A 317 -16.59 -8.40 3.14
CA VAL A 317 -16.24 -9.63 3.86
C VAL A 317 -15.96 -10.78 2.88
N GLU A 318 -16.59 -10.80 1.67
CA GLU A 318 -16.26 -11.75 0.61
C GLU A 318 -14.78 -11.74 0.26
N ILE A 319 -14.15 -10.57 0.22
CA ILE A 319 -12.70 -10.42 -0.07
C ILE A 319 -11.86 -11.17 0.98
N LEU A 320 -12.18 -11.01 2.25
CA LEU A 320 -11.52 -11.68 3.37
C LEU A 320 -11.77 -13.20 3.36
N VAL A 321 -12.99 -13.60 3.04
CA VAL A 321 -13.45 -14.98 3.14
C VAL A 321 -12.97 -15.84 1.98
N ASN A 322 -12.84 -15.30 0.77
CA ASN A 322 -12.50 -16.10 -0.41
C ASN A 322 -11.21 -16.93 -0.25
N PRO A 323 -10.10 -16.42 0.30
CA PRO A 323 -8.91 -17.23 0.57
C PRO A 323 -9.16 -18.37 1.58
N LEU A 324 -9.81 -18.06 2.70
CA LEU A 324 -10.14 -19.03 3.75
C LEU A 324 -11.07 -20.11 3.24
N LEU A 325 -12.09 -19.73 2.47
CA LEU A 325 -13.05 -20.62 1.86
C LEU A 325 -12.38 -21.54 0.83
N ALA A 326 -11.49 -20.99 -0.02
CA ALA A 326 -10.74 -21.75 -1.00
C ALA A 326 -9.85 -22.81 -0.32
N ALA A 327 -9.11 -22.42 0.72
CA ALA A 327 -8.27 -23.33 1.48
C ALA A 327 -9.09 -24.41 2.19
N THR A 328 -10.21 -24.05 2.81
CA THR A 328 -11.13 -25.02 3.45
C THR A 328 -11.72 -25.99 2.43
N TYR A 329 -12.10 -25.52 1.24
CA TYR A 329 -12.57 -26.40 0.15
C TYR A 329 -11.49 -27.41 -0.28
N VAL A 330 -10.21 -27.02 -0.31
CA VAL A 330 -9.12 -27.99 -0.55
C VAL A 330 -9.08 -29.02 0.54
N GLY A 331 -9.17 -28.61 1.82
CA GLY A 331 -9.12 -29.50 2.98
C GLY A 331 -10.25 -30.54 3.00
N ILE A 332 -11.44 -30.21 2.50
CA ILE A 332 -12.59 -31.13 2.43
C ILE A 332 -12.72 -31.85 1.07
N GLY A 333 -11.76 -31.63 0.15
CA GLY A 333 -11.73 -32.29 -1.14
C GLY A 333 -12.67 -31.70 -2.23
N GLU A 334 -13.26 -30.52 -1.98
CA GLU A 334 -14.11 -29.80 -2.92
C GLU A 334 -13.27 -28.93 -3.89
N TYR A 335 -12.30 -29.56 -4.57
CA TYR A 335 -11.24 -28.91 -5.33
C TYR A 335 -11.74 -27.96 -6.42
N ASP A 336 -12.83 -28.31 -7.11
CA ASP A 336 -13.39 -27.48 -8.18
C ASP A 336 -13.91 -26.14 -7.63
N LYS A 337 -14.46 -26.14 -6.40
CA LYS A 337 -14.92 -24.93 -5.74
C LYS A 337 -13.74 -24.05 -5.31
N ALA A 338 -12.68 -24.66 -4.79
CA ALA A 338 -11.47 -23.96 -4.45
C ALA A 338 -10.85 -23.27 -5.66
N GLU A 339 -10.71 -24.01 -6.78
CA GLU A 339 -10.15 -23.47 -8.03
C GLU A 339 -11.00 -22.31 -8.60
N ALA A 340 -12.32 -22.37 -8.45
CA ALA A 340 -13.23 -21.30 -8.91
C ALA A 340 -13.05 -19.97 -8.15
N LEU A 341 -12.48 -19.99 -6.92
CA LEU A 341 -12.22 -18.79 -6.14
C LEU A 341 -10.87 -18.13 -6.48
N LEU A 342 -9.91 -18.86 -7.05
CA LEU A 342 -8.58 -18.34 -7.36
C LEU A 342 -8.60 -17.06 -8.22
N PRO A 343 -9.39 -16.97 -9.29
CA PRO A 343 -9.50 -15.73 -10.08
C PRO A 343 -9.99 -14.54 -9.25
N LYS A 344 -10.96 -14.75 -8.33
CA LYS A 344 -11.49 -13.69 -7.47
C LYS A 344 -10.44 -13.17 -6.50
N ILE A 345 -9.66 -14.07 -5.89
CA ILE A 345 -8.55 -13.71 -4.99
C ILE A 345 -7.53 -12.83 -5.73
N GLN A 346 -7.17 -13.24 -6.96
CA GLN A 346 -6.17 -12.55 -7.77
C GLN A 346 -6.70 -11.23 -8.39
N GLU A 347 -8.01 -11.11 -8.61
CA GLU A 347 -8.64 -9.89 -9.12
C GLU A 347 -8.53 -8.75 -8.10
N VAL A 348 -8.69 -9.04 -6.81
CA VAL A 348 -8.57 -8.06 -5.74
C VAL A 348 -7.12 -7.62 -5.55
N ASN A 349 -6.20 -8.58 -5.46
CA ASN A 349 -4.78 -8.29 -5.27
C ASN A 349 -3.92 -9.32 -5.99
N LYS A 350 -3.20 -8.90 -7.03
CA LYS A 350 -2.30 -9.76 -7.79
C LYS A 350 -1.07 -10.21 -7.00
N GLU A 351 -0.75 -9.49 -5.95
CA GLU A 351 0.36 -9.79 -5.02
C GLU A 351 -0.12 -10.61 -3.81
N ASN A 352 -1.34 -11.17 -3.85
CA ASN A 352 -1.89 -11.98 -2.76
C ASN A 352 -1.20 -13.33 -2.68
N ILE A 353 -0.63 -13.66 -1.52
CA ILE A 353 0.06 -14.93 -1.27
C ILE A 353 -0.90 -16.12 -1.19
N ASP A 354 -2.14 -15.90 -0.75
CA ASP A 354 -3.14 -16.96 -0.59
C ASP A 354 -3.47 -17.62 -1.93
N TYR A 355 -3.41 -16.85 -3.03
CA TYR A 355 -3.50 -17.42 -4.37
C TYR A 355 -2.46 -18.51 -4.60
N TYR A 356 -1.19 -18.23 -4.29
CA TYR A 356 -0.09 -19.18 -4.47
C TYR A 356 -0.19 -20.35 -3.47
N MET A 357 -0.60 -20.06 -2.25
CA MET A 357 -0.82 -21.08 -1.21
C MET A 357 -1.89 -22.09 -1.66
N VAL A 358 -3.09 -21.61 -1.99
CA VAL A 358 -4.22 -22.47 -2.40
C VAL A 358 -3.89 -23.22 -3.69
N GLN A 359 -3.25 -22.56 -4.66
CA GLN A 359 -2.83 -23.19 -5.92
C GLN A 359 -1.81 -24.31 -5.65
N SER A 360 -0.86 -24.12 -4.74
CA SER A 360 0.12 -25.13 -4.33
C SER A 360 -0.56 -26.31 -3.62
N MET A 361 -1.56 -26.04 -2.76
CA MET A 361 -2.36 -27.07 -2.12
C MET A 361 -3.15 -27.91 -3.15
N LEU A 362 -3.75 -27.27 -4.17
CA LEU A 362 -4.44 -27.98 -5.25
C LEU A 362 -3.49 -28.93 -6.00
N TYR A 363 -2.27 -28.48 -6.31
CA TYR A 363 -1.25 -29.36 -6.90
C TYR A 363 -0.88 -30.51 -5.98
N ARG A 364 -0.80 -30.31 -4.65
CA ARG A 364 -0.47 -31.37 -3.69
C ARG A 364 -1.62 -32.35 -3.48
N TYR A 365 -2.83 -31.86 -3.25
CA TYR A 365 -3.95 -32.72 -2.84
C TYR A 365 -4.71 -33.35 -4.02
N ARG A 366 -5.02 -32.57 -5.07
CA ARG A 366 -5.78 -33.01 -6.23
C ARG A 366 -4.91 -33.65 -7.30
N ASP A 367 -3.93 -32.87 -7.80
CA ASP A 367 -3.20 -33.20 -9.02
C ASP A 367 -2.03 -34.14 -8.76
N LYS A 368 -1.54 -34.22 -7.52
CA LYS A 368 -0.32 -34.95 -7.11
C LYS A 368 0.92 -34.51 -7.91
N ASP A 369 0.90 -33.26 -8.41
CA ASP A 369 2.02 -32.65 -9.13
C ASP A 369 2.83 -31.77 -8.16
N TYR A 370 3.56 -32.44 -7.27
CA TYR A 370 4.30 -31.82 -6.18
C TYR A 370 5.37 -30.84 -6.68
N GLN A 371 5.96 -31.10 -7.87
CA GLN A 371 6.94 -30.17 -8.44
C GLN A 371 6.28 -28.83 -8.81
N LYS A 372 5.10 -28.85 -9.45
CA LYS A 372 4.36 -27.61 -9.68
C LYS A 372 3.96 -26.92 -8.39
N GLY A 373 3.63 -27.68 -7.34
CA GLY A 373 3.41 -27.12 -6.01
C GLY A 373 4.62 -26.32 -5.51
N VAL A 374 5.83 -26.90 -5.61
CA VAL A 374 7.09 -26.21 -5.28
C VAL A 374 7.29 -24.96 -6.15
N ASP A 375 7.16 -25.12 -7.47
CA ASP A 375 7.38 -24.02 -8.43
C ASP A 375 6.41 -22.84 -8.16
N THR A 376 5.17 -23.15 -7.77
CA THR A 376 4.17 -22.14 -7.39
C THR A 376 4.56 -21.38 -6.12
N CYS A 377 5.04 -22.09 -5.09
CA CYS A 377 5.53 -21.43 -3.87
C CYS A 377 6.75 -20.53 -4.15
N ILE A 378 7.68 -21.00 -4.99
CA ILE A 378 8.85 -20.22 -5.41
C ILE A 378 8.39 -18.96 -6.18
N ALA A 379 7.40 -19.08 -7.06
CA ALA A 379 6.83 -17.92 -7.78
C ALA A 379 6.23 -16.90 -6.81
N GLY A 380 5.48 -17.34 -5.79
CA GLY A 380 4.93 -16.46 -4.76
C GLY A 380 6.02 -15.77 -3.93
N LEU A 381 7.05 -16.50 -3.49
CA LEU A 381 8.19 -15.91 -2.76
C LEU A 381 8.97 -14.91 -3.62
N ASN A 382 9.17 -15.19 -4.91
CA ASN A 382 9.80 -14.25 -5.84
C ASN A 382 8.93 -13.01 -6.09
N MET A 383 7.62 -13.18 -6.15
CA MET A 383 6.69 -12.04 -6.22
C MET A 383 6.85 -11.16 -4.98
N LEU A 384 6.82 -11.71 -3.76
CA LEU A 384 7.05 -10.95 -2.53
C LEU A 384 8.40 -10.23 -2.54
N ALA A 385 9.47 -10.91 -2.97
CA ALA A 385 10.81 -10.33 -3.06
C ALA A 385 10.94 -9.22 -4.12
N SER A 386 10.02 -9.15 -5.08
CA SER A 386 9.97 -8.09 -6.09
C SER A 386 9.29 -6.80 -5.61
N ILE A 387 8.57 -6.86 -4.48
CA ILE A 387 7.92 -5.70 -3.88
C ILE A 387 9.01 -4.82 -3.23
N PRO A 388 9.03 -3.51 -3.49
CA PRO A 388 9.99 -2.61 -2.86
C PRO A 388 9.92 -2.66 -1.33
N ASP A 389 11.08 -2.70 -0.67
CA ASP A 389 11.19 -2.73 0.80
C ASP A 389 10.40 -3.86 1.49
N SER A 390 10.36 -5.02 0.84
CA SER A 390 9.53 -6.17 1.26
C SER A 390 10.14 -7.04 2.37
N SER A 391 11.31 -6.72 2.93
CA SER A 391 11.99 -7.56 3.93
C SER A 391 11.08 -7.93 5.10
N ASP A 392 10.44 -6.94 5.71
CA ASP A 392 9.56 -7.15 6.86
C ASP A 392 8.28 -7.93 6.48
N MET A 393 7.74 -7.67 5.28
CA MET A 393 6.60 -8.40 4.74
C MET A 393 6.96 -9.86 4.47
N ILE A 394 8.14 -10.13 3.89
CA ILE A 394 8.61 -11.51 3.67
C ILE A 394 8.74 -12.26 5.00
N ALA A 395 9.29 -11.61 6.03
CA ALA A 395 9.36 -12.18 7.37
C ALA A 395 7.97 -12.49 7.95
N GLN A 396 7.00 -11.58 7.76
CA GLN A 396 5.65 -11.72 8.32
C GLN A 396 4.79 -12.78 7.63
N ILE A 397 4.85 -12.91 6.31
CA ILE A 397 3.93 -13.77 5.54
C ILE A 397 4.62 -14.82 4.66
N GLY A 398 5.92 -14.67 4.37
CA GLY A 398 6.68 -15.59 3.52
C GLY A 398 6.80 -17.01 4.10
N TYR A 399 6.69 -17.14 5.43
CA TYR A 399 6.72 -18.45 6.11
C TYR A 399 5.61 -19.39 5.64
N ILE A 400 4.43 -18.86 5.27
CA ILE A 400 3.30 -19.64 4.76
C ILE A 400 3.70 -20.39 3.49
N LEU A 401 4.24 -19.67 2.50
CA LEU A 401 4.69 -20.26 1.25
C LEU A 401 5.91 -21.18 1.44
N SER A 402 6.80 -20.86 2.38
CA SER A 402 7.94 -21.73 2.71
C SER A 402 7.49 -23.04 3.33
N MET A 403 6.44 -23.03 4.17
CA MET A 403 5.86 -24.26 4.68
C MET A 403 5.21 -25.09 3.55
N GLN A 404 4.40 -24.47 2.69
CA GLN A 404 3.80 -25.16 1.55
C GLN A 404 4.85 -25.77 0.62
N LYS A 405 5.97 -25.07 0.40
CA LYS A 405 7.13 -25.55 -0.33
C LYS A 405 7.76 -26.76 0.36
N THR A 406 7.93 -26.71 1.68
CA THR A 406 8.43 -27.80 2.52
C THR A 406 7.59 -29.07 2.36
N LEU A 407 6.26 -28.92 2.49
CA LEU A 407 5.33 -30.05 2.37
C LEU A 407 5.37 -30.70 0.98
N ASN A 408 5.49 -29.90 -0.09
CA ASN A 408 5.65 -30.43 -1.44
C ASN A 408 7.00 -31.15 -1.65
N TYR A 409 8.11 -30.65 -1.08
CA TYR A 409 9.41 -31.35 -1.12
C TYR A 409 9.37 -32.67 -0.34
N ILE A 410 8.65 -32.73 0.78
CA ILE A 410 8.43 -34.00 1.51
C ILE A 410 7.73 -35.03 0.62
N MET A 411 6.71 -34.58 -0.14
CA MET A 411 5.99 -35.46 -1.06
C MET A 411 6.85 -35.91 -2.26
N LEU A 412 7.86 -35.15 -2.64
CA LEU A 412 8.89 -35.52 -3.63
C LEU A 412 9.98 -36.42 -3.03
N GLU A 413 9.97 -36.68 -1.73
CA GLU A 413 11.03 -37.33 -0.99
C GLU A 413 12.40 -36.62 -1.06
N ASP A 414 12.39 -35.34 -1.46
CA ASP A 414 13.59 -34.47 -1.42
C ASP A 414 13.72 -33.83 -0.03
N TYR A 415 14.10 -34.64 0.94
CA TYR A 415 14.21 -34.25 2.34
C TYR A 415 15.29 -33.18 2.59
N LYS A 416 16.29 -33.08 1.70
CA LYS A 416 17.31 -32.05 1.82
C LYS A 416 16.73 -30.68 1.49
N SER A 417 16.01 -30.57 0.38
CA SER A 417 15.33 -29.33 0.00
C SER A 417 14.19 -28.99 0.97
N ALA A 418 13.46 -30.01 1.47
CA ALA A 418 12.46 -29.84 2.50
C ALA A 418 13.06 -29.24 3.78
N TYR A 419 14.22 -29.75 4.23
CA TYR A 419 14.92 -29.25 5.41
C TYR A 419 15.31 -27.79 5.24
N THR A 420 15.96 -27.42 4.13
CA THR A 420 16.33 -26.02 3.86
C THR A 420 15.09 -25.10 3.82
N SER A 421 13.99 -25.56 3.23
CA SER A 421 12.76 -24.77 3.18
C SER A 421 12.08 -24.63 4.55
N ALA A 422 12.18 -25.63 5.41
CA ALA A 422 11.70 -25.57 6.80
C ALA A 422 12.55 -24.62 7.65
N GLU A 423 13.87 -24.61 7.42
CA GLU A 423 14.80 -23.65 8.03
C GLU A 423 14.44 -22.20 7.64
N GLU A 424 14.17 -21.93 6.36
CA GLU A 424 13.69 -20.62 5.89
C GLU A 424 12.37 -20.24 6.60
N CYS A 425 11.41 -21.18 6.66
CA CYS A 425 10.13 -20.97 7.33
C CYS A 425 10.30 -20.62 8.82
N TYR A 426 11.15 -21.37 9.51
CA TYR A 426 11.49 -21.11 10.92
C TYR A 426 12.14 -19.75 11.10
N SER A 427 13.10 -19.39 10.23
CA SER A 427 13.80 -18.12 10.30
C SER A 427 12.86 -16.92 10.11
N TYR A 428 11.90 -17.00 9.19
CA TYR A 428 10.92 -15.94 9.00
C TYR A 428 10.04 -15.74 10.25
N GLN A 429 9.56 -16.82 10.87
CA GLN A 429 8.79 -16.70 12.11
C GLN A 429 9.65 -16.21 13.30
N ALA A 430 10.90 -16.61 13.38
CA ALA A 430 11.81 -16.17 14.43
C ALA A 430 12.05 -14.65 14.39
N GLU A 431 12.04 -14.02 13.21
CA GLU A 431 12.12 -12.58 13.06
C GLU A 431 10.86 -11.86 13.61
N THR A 432 9.71 -12.52 13.65
CA THR A 432 8.45 -11.99 14.18
C THR A 432 8.19 -12.33 15.66
N TYR A 433 9.11 -13.03 16.32
CA TYR A 433 8.99 -13.52 17.71
C TYR A 433 7.79 -14.44 17.99
N ALA A 434 7.22 -15.08 16.96
CA ALA A 434 6.04 -15.94 17.08
C ALA A 434 6.20 -17.25 16.30
N ILE A 435 7.08 -18.14 16.77
CA ILE A 435 7.28 -19.44 16.12
C ILE A 435 6.11 -20.36 16.46
N SER A 436 5.35 -20.78 15.44
CA SER A 436 4.26 -21.76 15.63
C SER A 436 4.78 -23.16 15.89
N VAL A 437 3.99 -23.92 16.66
CA VAL A 437 4.30 -25.32 16.97
C VAL A 437 4.50 -26.14 15.68
N GLN A 438 3.66 -25.92 14.67
CA GLN A 438 3.73 -26.64 13.40
C GLN A 438 5.06 -26.40 12.66
N VAL A 439 5.53 -25.14 12.60
CA VAL A 439 6.79 -24.79 11.93
C VAL A 439 7.98 -25.40 12.67
N ARG A 440 8.03 -25.23 13.98
CA ARG A 440 9.10 -25.80 14.82
C ARG A 440 9.16 -27.33 14.73
N ASP A 441 8.02 -27.99 14.85
CA ASP A 441 7.94 -29.44 14.88
C ASP A 441 8.28 -30.04 13.50
N MET A 442 7.85 -29.42 12.41
CA MET A 442 8.22 -29.85 11.06
C MET A 442 9.73 -29.71 10.84
N TYR A 443 10.32 -28.60 11.28
CA TYR A 443 11.77 -28.39 11.18
C TYR A 443 12.55 -29.41 12.02
N ALA A 444 12.10 -29.71 13.24
CA ALA A 444 12.71 -30.74 14.10
C ALA A 444 12.64 -32.13 13.46
N MET A 445 11.50 -32.55 12.90
CA MET A 445 11.35 -33.84 12.24
C MET A 445 12.24 -33.94 10.98
N LEU A 446 12.39 -32.88 10.22
CA LEU A 446 13.29 -32.85 9.07
C LEU A 446 14.77 -32.84 9.47
N ALA A 447 15.14 -32.18 10.58
CA ALA A 447 16.48 -32.29 11.17
C ALA A 447 16.80 -33.77 11.53
N LEU A 448 15.89 -34.48 12.19
CA LEU A 448 16.05 -35.91 12.44
C LEU A 448 16.18 -36.71 11.15
N LYS A 449 15.34 -36.45 10.15
CA LYS A 449 15.36 -37.15 8.85
C LYS A 449 16.67 -36.98 8.09
N THR A 450 17.27 -35.79 8.13
CA THR A 450 18.52 -35.49 7.46
C THR A 450 19.76 -35.81 8.29
N GLY A 451 19.58 -36.18 9.56
CA GLY A 451 20.65 -36.54 10.48
C GLY A 451 21.30 -35.36 11.20
N ASP A 452 20.71 -34.19 11.12
CA ASP A 452 21.13 -33.00 11.87
C ASP A 452 20.62 -33.03 13.31
N THR A 453 21.36 -33.78 14.14
CA THR A 453 21.02 -33.97 15.56
C THR A 453 21.34 -32.74 16.41
N GLU A 454 22.17 -31.81 15.91
CA GLU A 454 22.51 -30.57 16.61
C GLU A 454 21.30 -29.63 16.58
N THR A 455 20.78 -29.31 15.38
CA THR A 455 19.56 -28.52 15.21
C THR A 455 18.39 -29.11 16.01
N TYR A 456 18.17 -30.41 15.97
CA TYR A 456 17.11 -31.04 16.76
C TYR A 456 17.26 -30.74 18.27
N LYS A 457 18.46 -30.86 18.83
CA LYS A 457 18.73 -30.60 20.24
C LYS A 457 18.54 -29.11 20.57
N THR A 458 18.99 -28.20 19.71
CA THR A 458 18.78 -26.76 19.92
C THR A 458 17.30 -26.46 20.04
N LEU A 459 16.46 -26.98 19.13
CA LEU A 459 15.02 -26.80 19.19
C LEU A 459 14.37 -27.42 20.43
N GLU A 460 14.91 -28.54 20.94
CA GLU A 460 14.48 -29.18 22.19
C GLU A 460 14.84 -28.32 23.42
N GLU A 461 16.05 -27.71 23.42
CA GLU A 461 16.53 -26.81 24.48
C GLU A 461 15.74 -25.49 24.50
N GLU A 462 15.40 -24.94 23.34
CA GLU A 462 14.57 -23.73 23.22
C GLU A 462 13.18 -23.90 23.84
N ILE A 463 12.56 -25.07 23.67
CA ILE A 463 11.26 -25.38 24.29
C ILE A 463 11.36 -25.40 25.83
N GLU A 464 12.47 -25.93 26.37
CA GLU A 464 12.67 -26.01 27.82
C GLU A 464 12.94 -24.61 28.42
N GLU A 465 13.61 -23.71 27.68
CA GLU A 465 13.97 -22.37 28.16
C GLU A 465 12.77 -21.41 28.19
N TYR A 466 11.92 -21.43 27.16
CA TYR A 466 10.81 -20.48 27.02
C TYR A 466 9.53 -20.86 27.77
N GLY A 467 9.50 -21.99 28.47
CA GLY A 467 8.61 -22.37 29.60
C GLY A 467 7.09 -22.23 29.49
N ASP A 468 6.58 -21.53 28.47
CA ASP A 468 5.15 -21.27 28.27
C ASP A 468 4.44 -22.25 27.32
N LEU A 469 5.20 -23.14 26.69
CA LEU A 469 4.64 -24.21 25.88
C LEU A 469 4.50 -25.46 26.76
N GLU A 470 3.31 -25.70 27.26
CA GLU A 470 2.97 -26.93 27.93
C GLU A 470 3.49 -28.14 27.12
N SER A 471 4.57 -28.76 27.57
CA SER A 471 4.95 -30.12 27.21
C SER A 471 5.86 -30.44 26.01
N GLY A 472 6.86 -29.62 25.65
CA GLY A 472 7.85 -30.06 24.66
C GLY A 472 7.31 -30.17 23.22
N PHE A 473 7.95 -30.98 22.40
CA PHE A 473 7.43 -31.28 21.04
C PHE A 473 6.04 -31.91 21.06
N SER A 474 5.26 -31.64 20.01
CA SER A 474 3.92 -32.23 19.84
C SER A 474 3.93 -33.78 19.80
N GLN A 475 2.75 -34.34 19.83
CA GLN A 475 2.61 -35.82 19.69
C GLN A 475 3.10 -36.32 18.33
N ASP A 476 2.98 -35.50 17.26
CA ASP A 476 3.44 -35.83 15.91
C ASP A 476 4.95 -36.10 15.86
N VAL A 477 5.78 -35.25 16.52
CA VAL A 477 7.23 -35.49 16.60
C VAL A 477 7.56 -36.76 17.34
N LYS A 478 6.83 -37.08 18.44
CA LYS A 478 7.00 -38.30 19.20
C LYS A 478 6.62 -39.53 18.36
N ASP A 479 5.49 -39.48 17.69
CA ASP A 479 5.01 -40.57 16.84
C ASP A 479 5.89 -40.77 15.60
N TYR A 480 6.45 -39.68 15.04
CA TYR A 480 7.47 -39.78 13.99
C TYR A 480 8.74 -40.49 14.48
N LYS A 481 9.27 -40.11 15.66
CA LYS A 481 10.45 -40.77 16.28
C LYS A 481 10.19 -42.26 16.55
N ASP A 482 8.99 -42.59 16.95
CA ASP A 482 8.58 -43.99 17.21
C ASP A 482 8.28 -44.78 15.91
N GLY A 483 8.31 -44.13 14.76
CA GLY A 483 7.98 -44.73 13.45
C GLY A 483 6.51 -45.07 13.26
N LYS A 484 5.60 -44.40 14.02
CA LYS A 484 4.14 -44.58 13.92
C LYS A 484 3.52 -43.74 12.80
N VAL A 485 4.17 -42.62 12.44
CA VAL A 485 3.74 -41.73 11.39
C VAL A 485 4.95 -41.37 10.51
N THR A 486 4.70 -41.09 9.23
CA THR A 486 5.70 -40.65 8.26
C THR A 486 5.55 -39.16 7.97
N LEU A 487 6.61 -38.50 7.46
CA LEU A 487 6.55 -37.13 7.01
C LEU A 487 5.52 -36.92 5.89
N GLN A 488 5.36 -37.91 5.00
CA GLN A 488 4.38 -37.84 3.90
C GLN A 488 2.93 -37.92 4.45
N GLU A 489 2.65 -38.71 5.45
CA GLU A 489 1.33 -38.76 6.10
C GLU A 489 1.02 -37.42 6.77
N LEU A 490 1.98 -36.82 7.46
CA LEU A 490 1.83 -35.51 8.07
C LEU A 490 1.64 -34.41 7.02
N ALA A 491 2.40 -34.43 5.91
CA ALA A 491 2.27 -33.49 4.82
C ALA A 491 0.91 -33.56 4.08
N GLN A 492 0.20 -34.69 4.22
CA GLN A 492 -1.14 -34.91 3.64
C GLN A 492 -2.27 -34.75 4.67
N SER A 493 -1.97 -34.60 5.94
CA SER A 493 -3.00 -34.53 7.00
C SER A 493 -3.77 -33.21 7.04
N GLY A 494 -3.22 -32.15 6.44
CA GLY A 494 -3.74 -30.78 6.55
C GLY A 494 -3.32 -30.05 7.83
N GLY A 495 -2.79 -30.72 8.84
CA GLY A 495 -2.41 -30.12 10.11
C GLY A 495 -1.23 -29.13 10.05
N TYR A 496 -0.50 -29.14 8.94
CA TYR A 496 0.67 -28.31 8.69
C TYR A 496 0.45 -27.25 7.58
N ASP A 497 -0.78 -27.07 7.11
CA ASP A 497 -1.06 -26.13 6.02
C ASP A 497 -1.00 -24.65 6.43
N LEU A 498 -0.93 -24.34 7.72
CA LEU A 498 -0.87 -22.99 8.29
C LEU A 498 -2.00 -22.08 7.81
N LEU A 499 -3.25 -22.52 7.97
CA LEU A 499 -4.48 -21.82 7.58
C LEU A 499 -5.03 -20.94 8.71
#